data_e77989cc8def9086716aece449d003e9
#
_entry.id   e77989cc8def9086716aece449d003e9
#
_cell.length_a   1.000
_cell.length_b   1.000
_cell.length_c   1.000
_cell.angle_alpha   90.00
_cell.angle_beta   90.00
_cell.angle_gamma   90.00
#
_symmetry.space_group_name_H-M   'P 1'
#
loop_
_entity.id
_entity.type
_entity.pdbx_description
1 polymer ?
#
loop_
_entity_poly.entity_id
_entity_poly.type
_entity_poly.pdbx_seq_one_letter_code
_entity_poly.pdbx_strand_id
1 'polypeptide(L)'
;DLASEDFGKAADTVKATIERVSDDYSVQAYFGKRWFANAIRNLSLAENPTAPVPPARRVAVVAAGPSLDSQLPLLELARKDAYILATDTSLPALLQAGMKPDAVISIDCQHISYYHFMRGMPADIPLFLDLASPPAVAGRSPNPRFFSGGHPLTIYLARRWRSFPRIDTSGGNVTYAAVALADTLGAETIDLYGADFSYPFGEPYARGTYIHPYFQRRQNRLSPLESLFASFIFRNESLRLERSGNAWRYETKPLAGYRQRLERLAPTLRATIVPVKGPGAPIAFPLKGGGRKGHIPMLASGRASSSARSFLSEYARRLRELPPIRESLASYLSLLDDERSDILTTILPTAAAIRRELPEASPARLLEAVRGYCLTELDAVLAASLMD
;
A
#
# COMPACT_ATOMS: atom_id res chain seq x y z
N ASP A 1 23.11 15.25 34.08
CA ASP A 1 21.81 14.97 34.75
C ASP A 1 21.06 13.87 34.00
N LEU A 2 21.30 12.58 34.38
CA LEU A 2 20.74 11.39 33.72
C LEU A 2 19.21 11.43 33.66
N ALA A 3 18.56 11.93 34.71
CA ALA A 3 17.09 12.05 34.76
C ALA A 3 16.52 13.03 33.72
N SER A 4 17.25 14.09 33.37
CA SER A 4 16.84 15.06 32.33
C SER A 4 16.95 14.47 30.93
N GLU A 5 17.98 13.65 30.69
CA GLU A 5 18.18 12.99 29.38
C GLU A 5 17.13 11.88 29.13
N ASP A 6 16.81 11.09 30.16
CA ASP A 6 15.79 10.05 30.09
C ASP A 6 14.38 10.65 29.92
N PHE A 7 14.10 11.77 30.60
CA PHE A 7 12.86 12.51 30.43
C PHE A 7 12.74 13.09 29.00
N GLY A 8 13.84 13.64 28.46
CA GLY A 8 13.90 14.09 27.08
C GLY A 8 13.58 12.96 26.06
N LYS A 9 14.23 11.82 26.21
CA LYS A 9 13.97 10.63 25.36
C LYS A 9 12.53 10.13 25.47
N ALA A 10 11.97 10.11 26.67
CA ALA A 10 10.58 9.73 26.90
C ALA A 10 9.61 10.73 26.22
N ALA A 11 9.85 12.03 26.36
CA ALA A 11 9.05 13.07 25.71
C ALA A 11 9.09 12.97 24.18
N ASP A 12 10.27 12.74 23.60
CA ASP A 12 10.43 12.53 22.16
C ASP A 12 9.70 11.27 21.68
N THR A 13 9.74 10.19 22.47
CA THR A 13 9.02 8.95 22.17
C THR A 13 7.51 9.16 22.19
N VAL A 14 6.99 9.88 23.18
CA VAL A 14 5.56 10.24 23.28
C VAL A 14 5.15 11.11 22.10
N LYS A 15 5.92 12.14 21.77
CA LYS A 15 5.66 13.03 20.64
C LYS A 15 5.62 12.27 19.33
N ALA A 16 6.62 11.45 19.06
CA ALA A 16 6.67 10.61 17.83
C ALA A 16 5.50 9.63 17.76
N THR A 17 5.04 9.12 18.91
CA THR A 17 3.87 8.23 18.97
C THR A 17 2.58 8.97 18.66
N ILE A 18 2.39 10.17 19.22
CA ILE A 18 1.22 11.02 18.94
C ILE A 18 1.20 11.42 17.46
N GLU A 19 2.33 11.84 16.89
CA GLU A 19 2.44 12.16 15.45
C GLU A 19 2.05 10.96 14.59
N ARG A 20 2.53 9.76 14.91
CA ARG A 20 2.17 8.54 14.18
C ARG A 20 0.68 8.23 14.26
N VAL A 21 0.07 8.33 15.45
CA VAL A 21 -1.38 8.11 15.63
C VAL A 21 -2.19 9.14 14.85
N SER A 22 -1.75 10.40 14.85
CA SER A 22 -2.38 11.48 14.08
C SER A 22 -2.28 11.25 12.57
N ASP A 23 -1.12 10.82 12.08
CA ASP A 23 -0.91 10.46 10.68
C ASP A 23 -1.83 9.30 10.26
N ASP A 24 -1.87 8.23 11.06
CA ASP A 24 -2.73 7.07 10.83
C ASP A 24 -4.21 7.46 10.80
N TYR A 25 -4.66 8.28 11.76
CA TYR A 25 -6.03 8.77 11.78
C TYR A 25 -6.35 9.61 10.54
N SER A 26 -5.44 10.48 10.12
CA SER A 26 -5.60 11.33 8.94
C SER A 26 -5.76 10.49 7.67
N VAL A 27 -4.97 9.43 7.52
CA VAL A 27 -5.08 8.48 6.40
C VAL A 27 -6.40 7.73 6.45
N GLN A 28 -6.84 7.25 7.62
CA GLN A 28 -8.12 6.59 7.81
C GLN A 28 -9.29 7.54 7.50
N ALA A 29 -9.23 8.79 7.96
CA ALA A 29 -10.23 9.81 7.70
C ALA A 29 -10.36 10.18 6.22
N TYR A 30 -9.31 9.94 5.43
CA TYR A 30 -9.36 10.19 3.99
C TYR A 30 -9.78 8.96 3.18
N PHE A 31 -9.34 7.77 3.56
CA PHE A 31 -9.49 6.56 2.76
C PHE A 31 -10.44 5.51 3.34
N GLY A 32 -10.88 5.62 4.59
CA GLY A 32 -11.60 4.57 5.30
C GLY A 32 -12.86 4.07 4.59
N LYS A 33 -13.64 4.96 3.97
CA LYS A 33 -14.81 4.58 3.15
C LYS A 33 -14.40 3.75 1.91
N ARG A 34 -13.33 4.14 1.24
CA ARG A 34 -12.83 3.43 0.04
C ARG A 34 -12.27 2.07 0.39
N TRP A 35 -11.51 1.97 1.47
CA TRP A 35 -10.99 0.69 1.95
C TRP A 35 -12.10 -0.31 2.19
N PHE A 36 -13.15 0.12 2.92
CA PHE A 36 -14.30 -0.72 3.17
C PHE A 36 -14.96 -1.18 1.87
N ALA A 37 -15.36 -0.23 1.02
CA ALA A 37 -16.08 -0.49 -0.22
C ALA A 37 -15.27 -1.38 -1.19
N ASN A 38 -13.96 -1.10 -1.35
CA ASN A 38 -13.10 -1.90 -2.23
C ASN A 38 -12.93 -3.32 -1.69
N ALA A 39 -12.67 -3.48 -0.38
CA ALA A 39 -12.44 -4.80 0.21
C ALA A 39 -13.64 -5.72 0.03
N ILE A 40 -14.86 -5.26 0.28
CA ILE A 40 -16.05 -6.10 0.12
C ILE A 40 -16.34 -6.44 -1.36
N ARG A 41 -16.06 -5.52 -2.28
CA ARG A 41 -16.23 -5.73 -3.72
C ARG A 41 -15.22 -6.73 -4.30
N ASN A 42 -14.04 -6.81 -3.72
CA ASN A 42 -13.00 -7.74 -4.16
C ASN A 42 -13.22 -9.19 -3.68
N LEU A 43 -14.18 -9.43 -2.77
CA LEU A 43 -14.33 -10.77 -2.18
C LEU A 43 -14.71 -11.82 -3.22
N SER A 44 -15.55 -11.51 -4.19
CA SER A 44 -15.92 -12.45 -5.26
C SER A 44 -14.70 -12.91 -6.07
N LEU A 45 -13.81 -11.97 -6.41
CA LEU A 45 -12.55 -12.29 -7.10
C LEU A 45 -11.56 -13.02 -6.17
N ALA A 46 -11.62 -12.74 -4.87
CA ALA A 46 -10.75 -13.34 -3.87
C ALA A 46 -11.25 -14.72 -3.38
N GLU A 47 -12.39 -15.21 -3.83
CA GLU A 47 -12.98 -16.49 -3.38
C GLU A 47 -12.14 -17.69 -3.83
N ASN A 48 -11.63 -17.65 -5.04
CA ASN A 48 -10.86 -18.75 -5.59
C ASN A 48 -9.42 -18.77 -5.06
N PRO A 49 -8.91 -19.97 -4.67
CA PRO A 49 -7.53 -20.09 -4.25
C PRO A 49 -6.59 -19.84 -5.44
N THR A 50 -5.48 -19.16 -5.17
CA THR A 50 -4.41 -18.96 -6.15
C THR A 50 -3.31 -20.00 -5.95
N ALA A 51 -2.62 -20.38 -7.04
CA ALA A 51 -1.48 -21.28 -6.95
C ALA A 51 -0.40 -20.67 -6.03
N PRO A 52 0.31 -21.47 -5.20
CA PRO A 52 1.40 -20.97 -4.39
C PRO A 52 2.49 -20.31 -5.23
N VAL A 53 3.16 -19.29 -4.68
CA VAL A 53 4.32 -18.66 -5.33
C VAL A 53 5.58 -19.25 -4.70
N PRO A 54 6.50 -19.80 -5.52
CA PRO A 54 7.74 -20.36 -5.00
C PRO A 54 8.63 -19.26 -4.37
N PRO A 55 9.44 -19.61 -3.38
CA PRO A 55 10.41 -18.69 -2.80
C PRO A 55 11.42 -18.19 -3.83
N ALA A 56 11.86 -16.94 -3.68
CA ALA A 56 12.89 -16.33 -4.50
C ALA A 56 14.03 -15.80 -3.59
N ARG A 57 15.23 -16.35 -3.72
CA ARG A 57 16.37 -15.98 -2.86
C ARG A 57 16.92 -14.58 -3.17
N ARG A 58 16.87 -14.15 -4.43
CA ARG A 58 17.25 -12.82 -4.87
C ARG A 58 16.10 -12.17 -5.58
N VAL A 59 15.70 -10.99 -5.12
CA VAL A 59 14.57 -10.24 -5.69
C VAL A 59 15.03 -8.85 -6.09
N ALA A 60 14.80 -8.49 -7.35
CA ALA A 60 14.96 -7.12 -7.83
C ALA A 60 13.63 -6.39 -7.65
N VAL A 61 13.53 -5.55 -6.63
CA VAL A 61 12.39 -4.66 -6.43
C VAL A 61 12.58 -3.42 -7.31
N VAL A 62 11.64 -3.19 -8.21
CA VAL A 62 11.70 -2.10 -9.18
C VAL A 62 10.65 -1.04 -8.86
N ALA A 63 11.12 0.09 -8.35
CA ALA A 63 10.35 1.31 -8.16
C ALA A 63 10.39 2.19 -9.42
N ALA A 64 9.68 3.31 -9.42
CA ALA A 64 9.44 4.12 -10.61
C ALA A 64 10.16 5.48 -10.61
N GLY A 65 11.18 5.65 -9.78
CA GLY A 65 11.96 6.89 -9.76
C GLY A 65 12.81 7.06 -11.02
N PRO A 66 13.21 8.30 -11.36
CA PRO A 66 13.93 8.62 -12.61
C PRO A 66 15.25 7.86 -12.80
N SER A 67 15.93 7.45 -11.71
CA SER A 67 17.17 6.66 -11.81
C SER A 67 16.98 5.30 -12.48
N LEU A 68 15.74 4.80 -12.55
CA LEU A 68 15.43 3.54 -13.23
C LEU A 68 15.87 3.57 -14.70
N ASP A 69 15.73 4.70 -15.39
CA ASP A 69 16.10 4.81 -16.80
C ASP A 69 17.57 4.42 -17.06
N SER A 70 18.48 4.87 -16.19
CA SER A 70 19.90 4.53 -16.27
C SER A 70 20.22 3.15 -15.67
N GLN A 71 19.35 2.59 -14.86
CA GLN A 71 19.54 1.31 -14.20
C GLN A 71 18.97 0.13 -15.00
N LEU A 72 18.16 0.36 -16.05
CA LEU A 72 17.60 -0.71 -16.90
C LEU A 72 18.63 -1.69 -17.43
N PRO A 73 19.82 -1.30 -17.91
CA PRO A 73 20.84 -2.25 -18.36
C PRO A 73 21.35 -3.16 -17.24
N LEU A 74 21.47 -2.65 -16.01
CA LEU A 74 21.86 -3.45 -14.85
C LEU A 74 20.75 -4.43 -14.43
N LEU A 75 19.50 -3.99 -14.54
CA LEU A 75 18.34 -4.83 -14.25
C LEU A 75 18.22 -5.97 -15.26
N GLU A 76 18.50 -5.72 -16.55
CA GLU A 76 18.52 -6.76 -17.57
C GLU A 76 19.60 -7.82 -17.31
N LEU A 77 20.76 -7.42 -16.80
CA LEU A 77 21.79 -8.36 -16.38
C LEU A 77 21.34 -9.18 -15.14
N ALA A 78 20.71 -8.53 -14.18
CA ALA A 78 20.24 -9.18 -12.95
C ALA A 78 19.10 -10.19 -13.20
N ARG A 79 18.36 -10.06 -14.30
CA ARG A 79 17.24 -10.94 -14.67
C ARG A 79 17.61 -12.42 -14.76
N LYS A 80 18.88 -12.74 -14.93
CA LYS A 80 19.36 -14.13 -15.07
C LYS A 80 19.22 -14.93 -13.78
N ASP A 81 19.25 -14.25 -12.62
CA ASP A 81 19.33 -14.87 -11.29
C ASP A 81 18.46 -14.18 -10.23
N ALA A 82 17.74 -13.12 -10.60
CA ALA A 82 16.83 -12.39 -9.72
C ALA A 82 15.38 -12.46 -10.20
N TYR A 83 14.46 -12.62 -9.25
CA TYR A 83 13.03 -12.48 -9.46
C TYR A 83 12.68 -10.98 -9.53
N ILE A 84 12.13 -10.51 -10.65
CA ILE A 84 11.82 -9.11 -10.87
C ILE A 84 10.42 -8.81 -10.32
N LEU A 85 10.35 -8.08 -9.20
CA LEU A 85 9.13 -7.61 -8.59
C LEU A 85 8.93 -6.11 -8.90
N ALA A 86 8.04 -5.81 -9.81
CA ALA A 86 7.72 -4.43 -10.17
C ALA A 86 6.65 -3.83 -9.24
N THR A 87 6.78 -2.54 -8.95
CA THR A 87 5.63 -1.75 -8.48
C THR A 87 4.67 -1.50 -9.65
N ASP A 88 3.38 -1.28 -9.37
CA ASP A 88 2.41 -0.88 -10.38
C ASP A 88 2.87 0.33 -11.19
N THR A 89 3.45 1.31 -10.51
CA THR A 89 3.93 2.55 -11.13
C THR A 89 5.10 2.32 -12.09
N SER A 90 5.97 1.33 -11.84
CA SER A 90 7.11 1.00 -12.70
C SER A 90 6.75 0.07 -13.86
N LEU A 91 5.66 -0.68 -13.75
CA LEU A 91 5.23 -1.65 -14.78
C LEU A 91 5.22 -1.06 -16.21
N PRO A 92 4.60 0.12 -16.48
CA PRO A 92 4.58 0.67 -17.83
C PRO A 92 5.96 1.01 -18.38
N ALA A 93 6.90 1.43 -17.51
CA ALA A 93 8.27 1.73 -17.92
C ALA A 93 9.04 0.46 -18.30
N LEU A 94 8.90 -0.61 -17.51
CA LEU A 94 9.49 -1.92 -17.81
C LEU A 94 8.95 -2.50 -19.11
N LEU A 95 7.63 -2.48 -19.31
CA LEU A 95 7.02 -2.97 -20.55
C LEU A 95 7.45 -2.15 -21.77
N GLN A 96 7.63 -0.84 -21.61
CA GLN A 96 8.17 0.02 -22.67
C GLN A 96 9.62 -0.32 -23.02
N ALA A 97 10.42 -0.74 -22.04
CA ALA A 97 11.79 -1.20 -22.23
C ALA A 97 11.88 -2.65 -22.76
N GLY A 98 10.75 -3.30 -23.05
CA GLY A 98 10.70 -4.70 -23.48
C GLY A 98 10.97 -5.69 -22.34
N MET A 99 10.97 -5.22 -21.10
CA MET A 99 11.26 -6.03 -19.93
C MET A 99 9.97 -6.45 -19.22
N LYS A 100 9.70 -7.74 -19.18
CA LYS A 100 8.55 -8.31 -18.50
C LYS A 100 8.97 -8.70 -17.07
N PRO A 101 8.34 -8.16 -16.01
CA PRO A 101 8.62 -8.57 -14.64
C PRO A 101 8.03 -9.97 -14.35
N ASP A 102 8.48 -10.59 -13.24
CA ASP A 102 7.95 -11.87 -12.77
C ASP A 102 6.69 -11.68 -11.90
N ALA A 103 6.53 -10.51 -11.30
CA ALA A 103 5.33 -10.12 -10.57
C ALA A 103 5.17 -8.61 -10.50
N VAL A 104 3.94 -8.18 -10.21
CA VAL A 104 3.60 -6.77 -9.94
C VAL A 104 2.90 -6.67 -8.60
N ILE A 105 3.16 -5.59 -7.85
CA ILE A 105 2.42 -5.26 -6.62
C ILE A 105 1.76 -3.89 -6.72
N SER A 106 0.51 -3.80 -6.24
CA SER A 106 -0.25 -2.54 -6.09
C SER A 106 -0.97 -2.51 -4.76
N ILE A 107 -0.95 -1.35 -4.08
CA ILE A 107 -1.55 -1.17 -2.75
C ILE A 107 -2.49 0.03 -2.67
N ASP A 108 -2.48 0.92 -3.66
CA ASP A 108 -3.28 2.14 -3.60
C ASP A 108 -4.78 1.80 -3.70
N CYS A 109 -5.58 2.35 -2.80
CA CYS A 109 -7.03 2.23 -2.80
C CYS A 109 -7.72 3.22 -3.75
N GLN A 110 -6.99 4.13 -4.35
CA GLN A 110 -7.50 5.17 -5.22
C GLN A 110 -7.59 4.70 -6.66
N HIS A 111 -8.62 5.16 -7.36
CA HIS A 111 -8.84 4.81 -8.76
C HIS A 111 -7.69 5.25 -9.69
N ILE A 112 -6.87 6.20 -9.27
CA ILE A 112 -5.70 6.66 -10.03
C ILE A 112 -4.69 5.53 -10.32
N SER A 113 -4.61 4.51 -9.45
CA SER A 113 -3.75 3.34 -9.68
C SER A 113 -4.09 2.58 -10.96
N TYR A 114 -5.33 2.70 -11.47
CA TYR A 114 -5.74 2.12 -12.75
C TYR A 114 -4.90 2.63 -13.93
N TYR A 115 -4.43 3.88 -13.87
CA TYR A 115 -3.61 4.45 -14.95
C TYR A 115 -2.27 3.73 -15.16
N HIS A 116 -1.74 3.07 -14.13
CA HIS A 116 -0.53 2.26 -14.25
C HIS A 116 -0.73 1.05 -15.16
N PHE A 117 -1.97 0.59 -15.31
CA PHE A 117 -2.36 -0.58 -16.11
C PHE A 117 -2.95 -0.25 -17.47
N MET A 118 -2.98 1.00 -17.89
CA MET A 118 -3.58 1.40 -19.19
C MET A 118 -2.86 0.85 -20.40
N ARG A 119 -1.56 0.56 -20.28
CA ARG A 119 -0.78 -0.12 -21.35
C ARG A 119 -0.97 -1.63 -21.37
N GLY A 120 -1.82 -2.16 -20.51
CA GLY A 120 -2.09 -3.56 -20.32
C GLY A 120 -1.34 -4.16 -19.14
N MET A 121 -1.86 -5.29 -18.69
CA MET A 121 -1.23 -6.19 -17.72
C MET A 121 -1.07 -7.53 -18.42
N PRO A 122 0.15 -8.05 -18.61
CA PRO A 122 0.33 -9.37 -19.20
C PRO A 122 -0.39 -10.44 -18.36
N ALA A 123 -1.18 -11.29 -19.03
CA ALA A 123 -2.09 -12.23 -18.35
C ALA A 123 -1.38 -13.28 -17.50
N ASP A 124 -0.15 -13.59 -17.83
CA ASP A 124 0.68 -14.61 -17.18
C ASP A 124 1.54 -14.06 -16.02
N ILE A 125 1.52 -12.74 -15.78
CA ILE A 125 2.22 -12.12 -14.65
C ILE A 125 1.27 -12.04 -13.43
N PRO A 126 1.64 -12.59 -12.26
CA PRO A 126 0.84 -12.41 -11.04
C PRO A 126 0.80 -10.95 -10.61
N LEU A 127 -0.41 -10.48 -10.31
CA LEU A 127 -0.66 -9.16 -9.75
C LEU A 127 -1.02 -9.31 -8.26
N PHE A 128 -0.10 -8.90 -7.38
CA PHE A 128 -0.35 -8.84 -5.94
C PHE A 128 -1.10 -7.56 -5.60
N LEU A 129 -2.24 -7.71 -4.93
CA LEU A 129 -3.14 -6.61 -4.59
C LEU A 129 -3.50 -6.60 -3.11
N ASP A 130 -3.44 -5.44 -2.49
CA ASP A 130 -4.15 -5.26 -1.23
C ASP A 130 -5.65 -5.49 -1.46
N LEU A 131 -6.31 -6.17 -0.52
CA LEU A 131 -7.77 -6.37 -0.60
C LEU A 131 -8.55 -5.06 -0.74
N ALA A 132 -7.99 -3.95 -0.24
CA ALA A 132 -8.58 -2.62 -0.36
C ALA A 132 -8.21 -1.88 -1.66
N SER A 133 -7.50 -2.51 -2.60
CA SER A 133 -7.24 -1.93 -3.94
C SER A 133 -8.52 -1.82 -4.77
N PRO A 134 -8.60 -0.90 -5.75
CA PRO A 134 -9.81 -0.74 -6.55
C PRO A 134 -10.16 -2.02 -7.32
N PRO A 135 -11.42 -2.46 -7.34
CA PRO A 135 -11.85 -3.63 -8.13
C PRO A 135 -11.52 -3.52 -9.62
N ALA A 136 -11.52 -2.29 -10.17
CA ALA A 136 -11.13 -2.03 -11.55
C ALA A 136 -9.65 -2.40 -11.83
N VAL A 137 -8.78 -2.33 -10.82
CA VAL A 137 -7.39 -2.79 -10.93
C VAL A 137 -7.33 -4.30 -10.82
N ALA A 138 -8.09 -4.90 -9.90
CA ALA A 138 -8.18 -6.35 -9.78
C ALA A 138 -8.63 -7.02 -11.09
N GLY A 139 -9.62 -6.43 -11.77
CA GLY A 139 -10.10 -6.88 -13.07
C GLY A 139 -9.08 -6.76 -14.24
N ARG A 140 -7.91 -6.15 -14.03
CA ARG A 140 -6.83 -6.10 -15.04
C ARG A 140 -6.01 -7.40 -15.10
N SER A 141 -6.12 -8.26 -14.10
CA SER A 141 -5.46 -9.56 -14.06
C SER A 141 -6.50 -10.68 -14.06
N PRO A 142 -6.32 -11.72 -14.86
CA PRO A 142 -7.21 -12.89 -14.83
C PRO A 142 -7.08 -13.69 -13.53
N ASN A 143 -6.02 -13.45 -12.77
CA ASN A 143 -5.74 -14.20 -11.54
C ASN A 143 -5.07 -13.30 -10.49
N PRO A 144 -5.81 -12.33 -9.92
CA PRO A 144 -5.27 -11.41 -8.91
C PRO A 144 -4.95 -12.17 -7.61
N ARG A 145 -3.82 -11.83 -6.99
CA ARG A 145 -3.34 -12.43 -5.74
C ARG A 145 -3.54 -11.45 -4.60
N PHE A 146 -4.62 -11.62 -3.88
CA PHE A 146 -4.94 -10.74 -2.78
C PHE A 146 -4.11 -11.04 -1.53
N PHE A 147 -3.74 -9.98 -0.82
CA PHE A 147 -3.12 -10.00 0.49
C PHE A 147 -3.79 -9.00 1.45
N SER A 148 -3.53 -9.14 2.74
CA SER A 148 -3.98 -8.20 3.78
C SER A 148 -2.85 -7.24 4.13
N GLY A 149 -3.05 -5.94 3.89
CA GLY A 149 -2.12 -4.87 4.26
C GLY A 149 -2.21 -4.43 5.73
N GLY A 150 -3.06 -5.05 6.54
CA GLY A 150 -3.22 -4.72 7.97
C GLY A 150 -4.42 -3.82 8.28
N HIS A 151 -5.24 -3.46 7.31
CA HIS A 151 -6.51 -2.76 7.53
C HIS A 151 -7.47 -3.64 8.38
N PRO A 152 -8.18 -3.09 9.38
CA PRO A 152 -9.02 -3.88 10.30
C PRO A 152 -10.00 -4.84 9.62
N LEU A 153 -10.72 -4.39 8.58
CA LEU A 153 -11.62 -5.26 7.83
C LEU A 153 -10.85 -6.40 7.14
N THR A 154 -9.70 -6.13 6.52
CA THR A 154 -8.94 -7.18 5.83
C THR A 154 -8.33 -8.18 6.82
N ILE A 155 -7.98 -7.75 8.04
CA ILE A 155 -7.58 -8.64 9.13
C ILE A 155 -8.75 -9.54 9.56
N TYR A 156 -9.94 -8.96 9.72
CA TYR A 156 -11.15 -9.72 10.05
C TYR A 156 -11.46 -10.76 8.98
N LEU A 157 -11.43 -10.38 7.70
CA LEU A 157 -11.61 -11.28 6.56
C LEU A 157 -10.57 -12.41 6.56
N ALA A 158 -9.32 -12.09 6.85
CA ALA A 158 -8.25 -13.08 6.92
C ALA A 158 -8.45 -14.10 8.06
N ARG A 159 -9.07 -13.70 9.16
CA ARG A 159 -9.35 -14.59 10.33
C ARG A 159 -10.63 -15.39 10.18
N ARG A 160 -11.68 -14.79 9.62
CA ARG A 160 -13.05 -15.33 9.68
C ARG A 160 -13.52 -15.98 8.39
N TRP A 161 -12.93 -15.62 7.27
CA TRP A 161 -13.40 -16.10 5.97
C TRP A 161 -12.34 -16.92 5.21
N ARG A 162 -11.18 -16.31 4.95
CA ARG A 162 -10.11 -16.93 4.17
C ARG A 162 -8.77 -16.37 4.61
N SER A 163 -7.78 -17.23 4.88
CA SER A 163 -6.44 -16.73 5.17
C SER A 163 -5.80 -16.10 3.94
N PHE A 164 -5.27 -14.90 4.12
CA PHE A 164 -4.49 -14.15 3.12
C PHE A 164 -3.06 -13.98 3.60
N PRO A 165 -2.07 -13.94 2.69
CA PRO A 165 -0.75 -13.46 3.04
C PRO A 165 -0.85 -12.09 3.70
N ARG A 166 -0.05 -11.86 4.74
CA ARG A 166 0.04 -10.56 5.38
C ARG A 166 1.28 -9.85 4.88
N ILE A 167 1.10 -8.70 4.24
CA ILE A 167 2.18 -7.85 3.75
C ILE A 167 2.09 -6.52 4.48
N ASP A 168 3.20 -6.07 5.05
CA ASP A 168 3.25 -4.77 5.71
C ASP A 168 3.20 -3.63 4.69
N THR A 169 2.16 -2.82 4.77
CA THR A 169 1.96 -1.63 3.92
C THR A 169 2.07 -0.32 4.71
N SER A 170 2.44 -0.39 5.99
CA SER A 170 2.47 0.76 6.91
C SER A 170 3.45 1.87 6.53
N GLY A 171 4.39 1.56 5.64
CA GLY A 171 5.30 2.55 5.06
C GLY A 171 4.62 3.60 4.16
N GLY A 172 3.37 3.37 3.75
CA GLY A 172 2.54 4.34 3.03
C GLY A 172 2.94 4.55 1.56
N ASN A 173 3.79 3.67 1.00
CA ASN A 173 4.13 3.69 -0.42
C ASN A 173 4.35 2.27 -0.95
N VAL A 174 4.18 2.10 -2.26
CA VAL A 174 4.24 0.78 -2.91
C VAL A 174 5.64 0.16 -2.89
N THR A 175 6.70 0.95 -2.89
CA THR A 175 8.09 0.43 -2.81
C THR A 175 8.35 -0.26 -1.48
N TYR A 176 7.87 0.31 -0.37
CA TYR A 176 7.93 -0.31 0.96
C TYR A 176 7.20 -1.66 0.96
N ALA A 177 5.98 -1.70 0.43
CA ALA A 177 5.20 -2.93 0.34
C ALA A 177 5.86 -3.98 -0.58
N ALA A 178 6.51 -3.55 -1.67
CA ALA A 178 7.26 -4.44 -2.55
C ALA A 178 8.46 -5.08 -1.82
N VAL A 179 9.18 -4.32 -1.00
CA VAL A 179 10.26 -4.84 -0.16
C VAL A 179 9.73 -5.83 0.89
N ALA A 180 8.61 -5.52 1.55
CA ALA A 180 7.97 -6.43 2.50
C ALA A 180 7.47 -7.73 1.83
N LEU A 181 6.93 -7.63 0.61
CA LEU A 181 6.55 -8.81 -0.18
C LEU A 181 7.78 -9.63 -0.58
N ALA A 182 8.87 -8.99 -1.03
CA ALA A 182 10.11 -9.69 -1.38
C ALA A 182 10.68 -10.47 -0.19
N ASP A 183 10.70 -9.89 1.01
CA ASP A 183 11.11 -10.60 2.24
C ASP A 183 10.17 -11.78 2.56
N THR A 184 8.86 -11.61 2.35
CA THR A 184 7.85 -12.67 2.53
C THR A 184 8.01 -13.78 1.49
N LEU A 185 8.45 -13.48 0.27
CA LEU A 185 8.83 -14.45 -0.77
C LEU A 185 10.13 -15.20 -0.45
N GLY A 186 10.81 -14.83 0.63
CA GLY A 186 12.00 -15.53 1.08
C GLY A 186 13.31 -14.98 0.55
N ALA A 187 13.33 -13.73 0.11
CA ALA A 187 14.54 -13.09 -0.35
C ALA A 187 15.63 -13.09 0.73
N GLU A 188 16.82 -13.45 0.32
CA GLU A 188 18.07 -13.26 1.08
C GLU A 188 18.69 -11.90 0.73
N THR A 189 18.52 -11.50 -0.55
CA THR A 189 18.98 -10.22 -1.06
C THR A 189 17.85 -9.55 -1.84
N ILE A 190 17.64 -8.26 -1.59
CA ILE A 190 16.72 -7.40 -2.32
C ILE A 190 17.53 -6.29 -2.99
N ASP A 191 17.69 -6.37 -4.29
CA ASP A 191 18.28 -5.28 -5.08
C ASP A 191 17.18 -4.24 -5.36
N LEU A 192 17.43 -2.98 -4.97
CA LEU A 192 16.41 -1.94 -5.02
C LEU A 192 16.71 -0.94 -6.16
N TYR A 193 15.91 -1.01 -7.23
CA TYR A 193 16.01 -0.17 -8.43
C TYR A 193 14.98 0.96 -8.41
N GLY A 194 15.33 2.13 -8.96
CA GLY A 194 14.42 3.26 -9.13
C GLY A 194 13.83 3.83 -7.84
N ALA A 195 14.43 3.55 -6.68
CA ALA A 195 13.96 4.01 -5.38
C ALA A 195 14.60 5.34 -4.98
N ASP A 196 14.30 6.39 -5.71
CA ASP A 196 14.98 7.68 -5.56
C ASP A 196 14.56 8.47 -4.33
N PHE A 197 13.35 8.31 -3.83
CA PHE A 197 12.76 9.11 -2.74
C PHE A 197 13.02 10.61 -2.85
N SER A 198 13.10 11.10 -4.07
CA SER A 198 13.39 12.47 -4.46
C SER A 198 13.03 12.66 -5.93
N TYR A 199 13.24 13.84 -6.45
CA TYR A 199 13.07 14.18 -7.87
C TYR A 199 14.43 14.56 -8.49
N PRO A 200 15.25 13.56 -8.88
CA PRO A 200 16.53 13.82 -9.55
C PRO A 200 16.32 14.62 -10.83
N PHE A 201 17.13 15.65 -11.02
CA PHE A 201 17.10 16.54 -12.20
C PHE A 201 15.72 17.17 -12.49
N GLY A 202 14.84 17.26 -11.48
CA GLY A 202 13.49 17.80 -11.64
C GLY A 202 12.54 16.86 -12.39
N GLU A 203 12.88 15.59 -12.52
CA GLU A 203 12.01 14.57 -13.11
C GLU A 203 11.19 13.85 -12.01
N PRO A 204 9.86 13.74 -12.17
CA PRO A 204 9.01 13.13 -11.13
C PRO A 204 9.07 11.60 -11.12
N TYR A 205 9.23 10.96 -12.28
CA TYR A 205 9.22 9.51 -12.48
C TYR A 205 10.07 9.10 -13.68
N ALA A 206 10.45 7.83 -13.75
CA ALA A 206 11.10 7.20 -14.89
C ALA A 206 10.27 7.33 -16.17
N ARG A 207 10.93 7.39 -17.31
CA ARG A 207 10.28 7.42 -18.62
C ARG A 207 9.43 6.17 -18.83
N GLY A 208 8.32 6.33 -19.54
CA GLY A 208 7.39 5.23 -19.80
C GLY A 208 6.33 5.04 -18.71
N THR A 209 6.49 5.59 -17.50
CA THR A 209 5.41 5.62 -16.51
C THR A 209 4.21 6.45 -17.03
N TYR A 210 3.02 6.25 -16.46
CA TYR A 210 1.79 6.91 -16.93
C TYR A 210 1.86 8.44 -16.90
N ILE A 211 2.71 9.01 -16.03
CA ILE A 211 2.81 10.46 -15.84
C ILE A 211 3.34 11.17 -17.10
N HIS A 212 4.24 10.51 -17.85
CA HIS A 212 4.79 11.07 -19.06
C HIS A 212 3.73 11.28 -20.15
N PRO A 213 2.97 10.29 -20.62
CA PRO A 213 1.89 10.52 -21.59
C PRO A 213 0.78 11.42 -21.04
N TYR A 214 0.54 11.44 -19.74
CA TYR A 214 -0.40 12.36 -19.12
C TYR A 214 0.00 13.83 -19.31
N PHE A 215 1.28 14.18 -19.11
CA PHE A 215 1.77 15.52 -19.31
C PHE A 215 2.07 15.81 -20.79
N GLN A 216 2.58 14.84 -21.57
CA GLN A 216 2.81 15.00 -22.99
C GLN A 216 1.55 15.43 -23.76
N ARG A 217 0.38 14.93 -23.39
CA ARG A 217 -0.90 15.35 -23.99
C ARG A 217 -1.33 16.77 -23.60
N ARG A 218 -0.76 17.34 -22.55
CA ARG A 218 -1.06 18.67 -22.03
C ARG A 218 -0.02 19.71 -22.39
N GLN A 219 1.14 19.26 -22.83
CA GLN A 219 2.21 20.20 -23.23
C GLN A 219 1.82 20.99 -24.46
N ASN A 220 2.26 22.22 -24.50
CA ASN A 220 2.14 23.13 -25.64
C ASN A 220 3.34 24.08 -25.63
N ARG A 221 3.39 24.98 -26.62
CA ARG A 221 4.51 25.94 -26.77
C ARG A 221 4.73 26.83 -25.53
N LEU A 222 3.67 27.16 -24.78
CA LEU A 222 3.73 28.01 -23.57
C LEU A 222 3.90 27.20 -22.28
N SER A 223 3.65 25.90 -22.31
CA SER A 223 3.76 24.99 -21.16
C SER A 223 4.47 23.72 -21.63
N PRO A 224 5.79 23.75 -21.80
CA PRO A 224 6.57 22.57 -22.15
C PRO A 224 6.58 21.54 -21.03
N LEU A 225 7.01 20.30 -21.33
CA LEU A 225 6.95 19.16 -20.42
C LEU A 225 7.66 19.44 -19.08
N GLU A 226 8.80 20.10 -19.14
CA GLU A 226 9.61 20.47 -17.97
C GLU A 226 8.86 21.43 -17.03
N SER A 227 8.09 22.36 -17.60
CA SER A 227 7.24 23.26 -16.79
C SER A 227 6.10 22.52 -16.10
N LEU A 228 5.54 21.48 -16.74
CA LEU A 228 4.52 20.64 -16.15
C LEU A 228 5.09 19.75 -15.04
N PHE A 229 6.31 19.23 -15.22
CA PHE A 229 7.05 18.52 -14.18
C PHE A 229 7.38 19.45 -13.00
N ALA A 230 7.88 20.65 -13.28
CA ALA A 230 8.13 21.63 -12.24
C ALA A 230 6.85 21.96 -11.46
N SER A 231 5.74 22.23 -12.14
CA SER A 231 4.44 22.47 -11.49
C SER A 231 3.99 21.30 -10.63
N PHE A 232 4.23 20.05 -11.06
CA PHE A 232 3.94 18.85 -10.28
C PHE A 232 4.78 18.77 -9.01
N ILE A 233 6.07 19.05 -9.10
CA ILE A 233 7.02 18.98 -7.98
C ILE A 233 6.80 20.15 -7.01
N PHE A 234 6.65 21.35 -7.51
CA PHE A 234 6.56 22.59 -6.70
C PHE A 234 5.20 22.79 -6.02
N ARG A 235 4.22 21.92 -6.24
CA ARG A 235 2.99 21.91 -5.44
C ARG A 235 3.21 21.45 -3.98
N ASN A 236 4.39 20.90 -3.68
CA ASN A 236 4.75 20.47 -2.33
C ASN A 236 5.24 21.64 -1.49
N GLU A 237 4.69 21.83 -0.29
CA GLU A 237 5.01 22.99 0.59
C GLU A 237 6.44 22.96 1.13
N SER A 238 7.06 21.78 1.27
CA SER A 238 8.38 21.61 1.89
C SER A 238 9.39 21.05 0.91
N LEU A 239 9.68 21.84 -0.13
CA LEU A 239 10.63 21.46 -1.18
C LEU A 239 12.04 21.94 -0.82
N ARG A 240 13.03 21.04 -0.88
CA ARG A 240 14.45 21.34 -0.69
C ARG A 240 15.25 20.93 -1.91
N LEU A 241 16.15 21.81 -2.36
CA LEU A 241 17.13 21.50 -3.40
C LEU A 241 18.41 20.98 -2.74
N GLU A 242 18.76 19.74 -3.06
CA GLU A 242 20.01 19.11 -2.64
C GLU A 242 20.95 18.94 -3.83
N ARG A 243 22.24 19.17 -3.61
CA ARG A 243 23.30 19.03 -4.63
C ARG A 243 24.40 18.09 -4.12
N SER A 244 24.87 17.23 -5.00
CA SER A 244 25.99 16.33 -4.73
C SER A 244 26.83 16.15 -5.99
N GLY A 245 27.95 16.85 -6.08
CA GLY A 245 28.76 16.94 -7.32
C GLY A 245 27.92 17.53 -8.47
N ASN A 246 27.86 16.82 -9.59
CA ASN A 246 27.08 17.22 -10.76
C ASN A 246 25.60 16.81 -10.67
N ALA A 247 25.21 16.02 -9.68
CA ALA A 247 23.83 15.62 -9.47
C ALA A 247 23.12 16.64 -8.57
N TRP A 248 21.84 16.87 -8.88
CA TRP A 248 20.96 17.66 -8.04
C TRP A 248 19.57 17.03 -8.02
N ARG A 249 18.82 17.24 -6.94
CA ARG A 249 17.49 16.70 -6.77
C ARG A 249 16.64 17.60 -5.87
N TYR A 250 15.35 17.52 -6.04
CA TYR A 250 14.41 18.06 -5.07
C TYR A 250 13.98 16.97 -4.10
N GLU A 251 14.02 17.27 -2.80
CA GLU A 251 13.48 16.42 -1.73
C GLU A 251 12.23 17.05 -1.12
N THR A 252 11.25 16.24 -0.76
CA THR A 252 10.02 16.67 -0.08
C THR A 252 9.86 15.95 1.25
N LYS A 253 9.14 16.55 2.20
CA LYS A 253 8.84 15.92 3.49
C LYS A 253 8.18 14.54 3.35
N PRO A 254 7.17 14.32 2.46
CA PRO A 254 6.59 12.99 2.27
C PRO A 254 7.59 11.95 1.76
N LEU A 255 8.40 12.28 0.74
CA LEU A 255 9.39 11.35 0.19
C LEU A 255 10.48 11.00 1.19
N ALA A 256 10.96 11.99 1.94
CA ALA A 256 11.91 11.76 3.04
C ALA A 256 11.30 10.86 4.13
N GLY A 257 10.03 11.04 4.46
CA GLY A 257 9.30 10.18 5.39
C GLY A 257 9.18 8.74 4.90
N TYR A 258 8.90 8.52 3.61
CA TYR A 258 8.86 7.18 3.01
C TYR A 258 10.24 6.49 3.07
N ARG A 259 11.31 7.21 2.74
CA ARG A 259 12.68 6.71 2.86
C ARG A 259 13.00 6.28 4.29
N GLN A 260 12.75 7.14 5.27
CA GLN A 260 12.99 6.85 6.68
C GLN A 260 12.21 5.64 7.19
N ARG A 261 10.96 5.45 6.72
CA ARG A 261 10.18 4.26 7.09
C ARG A 261 10.80 2.99 6.51
N LEU A 262 11.30 3.03 5.28
CA LEU A 262 12.02 1.92 4.66
C LEU A 262 13.33 1.62 5.38
N GLU A 263 14.10 2.64 5.77
CA GLU A 263 15.32 2.51 6.55
C GLU A 263 15.07 1.85 7.92
N ARG A 264 13.93 2.16 8.57
CA ARG A 264 13.51 1.51 9.83
C ARG A 264 13.01 0.09 9.63
N LEU A 265 12.42 -0.23 8.50
CA LEU A 265 12.00 -1.59 8.16
C LEU A 265 13.19 -2.53 7.97
N ALA A 266 14.24 -2.06 7.29
CA ALA A 266 15.36 -2.88 6.86
C ALA A 266 15.96 -3.80 7.96
N PRO A 267 16.23 -3.36 9.21
CA PRO A 267 16.76 -4.23 10.26
C PRO A 267 15.78 -5.32 10.71
N THR A 268 14.49 -5.20 10.45
CA THR A 268 13.47 -6.17 10.86
C THR A 268 13.29 -7.30 9.83
N LEU A 269 13.77 -7.11 8.61
CA LEU A 269 13.66 -8.07 7.51
C LEU A 269 14.68 -9.20 7.65
N ARG A 270 14.42 -10.32 6.98
CA ARG A 270 15.42 -11.39 6.76
C ARG A 270 16.40 -10.99 5.67
N ALA A 271 15.88 -10.42 4.59
CA ALA A 271 16.65 -10.00 3.44
C ALA A 271 17.60 -8.84 3.74
N THR A 272 18.73 -8.80 3.05
CA THR A 272 19.59 -7.62 2.97
C THR A 272 19.16 -6.77 1.80
N ILE A 273 18.88 -5.48 2.03
CA ILE A 273 18.51 -4.55 0.96
C ILE A 273 19.79 -3.91 0.40
N VAL A 274 19.91 -3.95 -0.91
CA VAL A 274 21.04 -3.36 -1.66
C VAL A 274 20.48 -2.30 -2.62
N PRO A 275 20.58 -1.00 -2.28
CA PRO A 275 20.16 0.06 -3.19
C PRO A 275 21.10 0.11 -4.40
N VAL A 276 20.53 0.11 -5.59
CA VAL A 276 21.31 0.35 -6.81
C VAL A 276 21.65 1.84 -6.90
N LYS A 277 22.91 2.16 -7.15
CA LYS A 277 23.39 3.55 -7.19
C LYS A 277 22.64 4.37 -8.24
N GLY A 278 22.29 5.60 -7.88
CA GLY A 278 21.60 6.56 -8.72
C GLY A 278 21.68 7.99 -8.16
N PRO A 279 21.13 8.98 -8.85
CA PRO A 279 21.13 10.38 -8.42
C PRO A 279 20.07 10.70 -7.35
N GLY A 280 19.27 9.71 -6.92
CA GLY A 280 18.25 9.85 -5.89
C GLY A 280 18.80 10.20 -4.51
N ALA A 281 17.90 10.35 -3.55
CA ALA A 281 18.27 10.57 -2.16
C ALA A 281 18.98 9.31 -1.61
N PRO A 282 20.12 9.46 -0.93
CA PRO A 282 20.84 8.30 -0.38
C PRO A 282 19.99 7.60 0.68
N ILE A 283 19.96 6.27 0.61
CA ILE A 283 19.24 5.43 1.56
C ILE A 283 20.28 4.81 2.50
N ALA A 284 20.14 5.08 3.80
CA ALA A 284 21.04 4.58 4.82
C ALA A 284 20.46 3.33 5.46
N PHE A 285 20.98 2.16 5.14
CA PHE A 285 20.62 0.94 5.85
C PHE A 285 21.64 0.65 6.95
N PRO A 286 21.22 0.41 8.21
CA PRO A 286 22.12 -0.01 9.26
C PRO A 286 22.74 -1.37 8.91
N LEU A 287 24.02 -1.55 9.29
CA LEU A 287 24.68 -2.84 9.16
C LEU A 287 23.88 -3.91 9.89
N LYS A 288 23.53 -4.97 9.20
CA LYS A 288 22.64 -6.00 9.71
C LYS A 288 23.36 -6.94 10.66
N GLY A 289 22.88 -7.04 11.89
CA GLY A 289 23.17 -8.18 12.76
C GLY A 289 22.32 -9.38 12.28
N GLY A 290 22.95 -10.54 12.16
CA GLY A 290 22.49 -11.81 11.61
C GLY A 290 20.98 -12.00 11.39
N GLY A 291 20.60 -12.17 10.15
CA GLY A 291 19.21 -12.32 9.73
C GLY A 291 18.51 -13.52 10.40
N ARG A 292 17.22 -13.41 10.64
CA ARG A 292 16.38 -14.49 11.15
C ARG A 292 16.46 -15.70 10.22
N LYS A 293 17.13 -16.77 10.66
CA LYS A 293 17.10 -18.08 10.00
C LYS A 293 15.77 -18.77 10.35
N GLY A 294 15.00 -19.19 9.36
CA GLY A 294 13.75 -19.94 9.57
C GLY A 294 13.22 -20.48 8.26
N HIS A 295 12.36 -21.49 8.36
CA HIS A 295 11.63 -22.00 7.20
C HIS A 295 10.79 -20.90 6.57
N ILE A 296 10.89 -20.75 5.26
CA ILE A 296 10.09 -19.79 4.48
C ILE A 296 8.93 -20.58 3.89
N PRO A 297 7.70 -20.38 4.38
CA PRO A 297 6.55 -21.01 3.79
C PRO A 297 6.31 -20.46 2.39
N MET A 298 5.81 -21.30 1.50
CA MET A 298 5.33 -20.82 0.20
C MET A 298 4.22 -19.80 0.41
N LEU A 299 4.27 -18.71 -0.34
CA LEU A 299 3.24 -17.68 -0.30
C LEU A 299 1.95 -18.24 -0.92
N ALA A 300 0.98 -18.53 -0.08
CA ALA A 300 -0.29 -19.10 -0.48
C ALA A 300 -1.44 -18.47 0.31
N SER A 301 -2.61 -18.46 -0.28
CA SER A 301 -3.86 -18.15 0.42
C SER A 301 -4.65 -19.43 0.69
N GLY A 302 -5.34 -19.50 1.83
CA GLY A 302 -6.20 -20.62 2.18
C GLY A 302 -7.44 -20.71 1.30
N ARG A 303 -8.26 -21.72 1.55
CA ARG A 303 -9.61 -21.82 0.97
C ARG A 303 -10.56 -20.93 1.77
N ALA A 304 -11.54 -20.36 1.09
CA ALA A 304 -12.64 -19.66 1.75
C ALA A 304 -13.51 -20.66 2.55
N SER A 305 -13.97 -20.26 3.72
CA SER A 305 -14.86 -21.08 4.59
C SER A 305 -16.28 -21.17 4.04
N SER A 306 -16.69 -20.19 3.22
CA SER A 306 -18.00 -20.10 2.58
C SER A 306 -17.88 -19.26 1.31
N SER A 307 -18.93 -19.20 0.50
CA SER A 307 -18.96 -18.23 -0.61
C SER A 307 -18.86 -16.79 -0.10
N ALA A 308 -18.27 -15.91 -0.92
CA ALA A 308 -18.17 -14.49 -0.61
C ALA A 308 -19.54 -13.89 -0.27
N ARG A 309 -20.56 -14.25 -1.06
CA ARG A 309 -21.95 -13.83 -0.84
C ARG A 309 -22.49 -14.24 0.55
N SER A 310 -22.34 -15.54 0.91
CA SER A 310 -22.80 -16.05 2.20
C SER A 310 -22.10 -15.34 3.35
N PHE A 311 -20.80 -15.14 3.25
CA PHE A 311 -20.02 -14.43 4.25
C PHE A 311 -20.47 -12.96 4.39
N LEU A 312 -20.63 -12.24 3.28
CA LEU A 312 -21.08 -10.83 3.30
C LEU A 312 -22.50 -10.69 3.86
N SER A 313 -23.39 -11.62 3.55
CA SER A 313 -24.75 -11.64 4.13
C SER A 313 -24.72 -11.79 5.65
N GLU A 314 -23.91 -12.71 6.15
CA GLU A 314 -23.72 -12.93 7.59
C GLU A 314 -23.04 -11.72 8.26
N TYR A 315 -22.02 -11.14 7.62
CA TYR A 315 -21.36 -9.93 8.11
C TYR A 315 -22.32 -8.73 8.17
N ALA A 316 -23.19 -8.56 7.16
CA ALA A 316 -24.21 -7.51 7.16
C ALA A 316 -25.23 -7.72 8.29
N ARG A 317 -25.64 -8.97 8.56
CA ARG A 317 -26.53 -9.31 9.69
C ARG A 317 -25.89 -8.89 11.01
N ARG A 318 -24.63 -9.29 11.27
CA ARG A 318 -23.90 -8.94 12.49
C ARG A 318 -23.70 -7.43 12.65
N LEU A 319 -23.47 -6.71 11.56
CA LEU A 319 -23.36 -5.25 11.58
C LEU A 319 -24.68 -4.57 11.97
N ARG A 320 -25.83 -5.14 11.54
CA ARG A 320 -27.17 -4.67 11.96
C ARG A 320 -27.43 -4.92 13.44
N GLU A 321 -26.88 -5.98 14.00
CA GLU A 321 -27.05 -6.40 15.41
C GLU A 321 -26.17 -5.64 16.40
N LEU A 322 -25.26 -4.77 15.94
CA LEU A 322 -24.53 -3.91 16.86
C LEU A 322 -25.51 -3.04 17.65
N PRO A 323 -25.42 -3.03 19.00
CA PRO A 323 -26.33 -2.23 19.82
C PRO A 323 -26.16 -0.73 19.55
N PRO A 324 -27.17 0.10 19.81
CA PRO A 324 -27.03 1.56 19.73
C PRO A 324 -26.23 2.07 20.93
N ILE A 325 -25.50 3.19 20.74
CA ILE A 325 -24.86 3.92 21.84
C ILE A 325 -25.94 4.73 22.55
N ARG A 326 -26.26 4.38 23.79
CA ARG A 326 -27.30 5.05 24.60
C ARG A 326 -26.73 6.05 25.59
N GLU A 327 -25.56 5.75 26.14
CA GLU A 327 -24.90 6.53 27.19
C GLU A 327 -23.55 7.06 26.69
N SER A 328 -22.48 6.71 27.37
CA SER A 328 -21.11 7.06 26.99
C SER A 328 -20.52 6.02 26.03
N LEU A 329 -19.50 6.44 25.27
CA LEU A 329 -18.75 5.49 24.42
C LEU A 329 -18.05 4.43 25.28
N ALA A 330 -17.58 4.80 26.48
CA ALA A 330 -16.92 3.85 27.39
C ALA A 330 -17.89 2.75 27.86
N SER A 331 -19.10 3.14 28.30
CA SER A 331 -20.15 2.17 28.66
C SER A 331 -20.53 1.28 27.47
N TYR A 332 -20.64 1.85 26.27
CA TYR A 332 -20.94 1.08 25.07
C TYR A 332 -19.86 0.04 24.79
N LEU A 333 -18.59 0.41 24.84
CA LEU A 333 -17.48 -0.52 24.57
C LEU A 333 -17.42 -1.66 25.60
N SER A 334 -17.77 -1.39 26.87
CA SER A 334 -17.79 -2.43 27.91
C SER A 334 -18.97 -3.41 27.77
N LEU A 335 -19.99 -3.09 27.00
CA LEU A 335 -21.16 -3.97 26.73
C LEU A 335 -20.93 -4.91 25.54
N LEU A 336 -19.88 -4.67 24.75
CA LEU A 336 -19.60 -5.49 23.58
C LEU A 336 -18.86 -6.78 24.00
N ASP A 337 -19.37 -7.91 23.52
CA ASP A 337 -18.61 -9.15 23.51
C ASP A 337 -17.49 -9.10 22.45
N ASP A 338 -16.61 -10.09 22.43
CA ASP A 338 -15.47 -10.18 21.52
C ASP A 338 -15.91 -10.11 20.04
N GLU A 339 -17.04 -10.76 19.70
CA GLU A 339 -17.53 -10.78 18.32
C GLU A 339 -18.04 -9.43 17.86
N ARG A 340 -18.83 -8.74 18.69
CA ARG A 340 -19.30 -7.38 18.38
C ARG A 340 -18.17 -6.37 18.36
N SER A 341 -17.18 -6.55 19.24
CA SER A 341 -15.96 -5.73 19.27
C SER A 341 -15.14 -5.92 17.97
N ASP A 342 -14.98 -7.17 17.51
CA ASP A 342 -14.34 -7.48 16.23
C ASP A 342 -15.09 -6.75 15.07
N ILE A 343 -16.43 -6.84 15.01
CA ILE A 343 -17.25 -6.18 13.99
C ILE A 343 -17.10 -4.66 14.06
N LEU A 344 -17.21 -4.06 15.25
CA LEU A 344 -17.02 -2.62 15.44
C LEU A 344 -15.64 -2.17 14.93
N THR A 345 -14.60 -2.93 15.24
CA THR A 345 -13.22 -2.63 14.81
C THR A 345 -13.10 -2.54 13.29
N THR A 346 -13.82 -3.39 12.54
CA THR A 346 -13.76 -3.38 11.07
C THR A 346 -14.22 -2.07 10.44
N ILE A 347 -15.11 -1.35 11.09
CA ILE A 347 -15.71 -0.11 10.56
C ILE A 347 -15.08 1.17 11.12
N LEU A 348 -14.09 1.07 12.03
CA LEU A 348 -13.44 2.26 12.62
C LEU A 348 -12.78 3.19 11.58
N PRO A 349 -12.09 2.69 10.54
CA PRO A 349 -11.58 3.57 9.50
C PRO A 349 -12.67 4.31 8.73
N THR A 350 -13.82 3.66 8.51
CA THR A 350 -15.00 4.31 7.93
C THR A 350 -15.58 5.37 8.88
N ALA A 351 -15.55 5.11 10.19
CA ALA A 351 -15.95 6.08 11.20
C ALA A 351 -15.06 7.32 11.20
N ALA A 352 -13.75 7.16 11.05
CA ALA A 352 -12.82 8.29 10.89
C ALA A 352 -13.17 9.14 9.65
N ALA A 353 -13.49 8.50 8.53
CA ALA A 353 -13.88 9.19 7.31
C ALA A 353 -15.22 9.95 7.45
N ILE A 354 -16.22 9.33 8.06
CA ILE A 354 -17.53 9.97 8.28
C ILE A 354 -17.45 11.05 9.36
N ARG A 355 -16.60 10.91 10.39
CA ARG A 355 -16.32 11.97 11.36
C ARG A 355 -15.83 13.25 10.69
N ARG A 356 -15.01 13.14 9.65
CA ARG A 356 -14.56 14.28 8.86
C ARG A 356 -15.71 14.99 8.13
N GLU A 357 -16.72 14.24 7.68
CA GLU A 357 -17.92 14.77 7.01
C GLU A 357 -18.93 15.32 8.02
N LEU A 358 -18.98 14.76 9.22
CA LEU A 358 -19.88 15.09 10.32
C LEU A 358 -19.10 15.40 11.61
N PRO A 359 -18.33 16.50 11.68
CA PRO A 359 -17.41 16.76 12.79
C PRO A 359 -18.11 16.90 14.14
N GLU A 360 -19.36 17.43 14.16
CA GLU A 360 -20.13 17.69 15.38
C GLU A 360 -21.09 16.56 15.76
N ALA A 361 -21.08 15.43 15.04
CA ALA A 361 -21.99 14.34 15.34
C ALA A 361 -21.68 13.71 16.70
N SER A 362 -22.69 13.40 17.49
CA SER A 362 -22.53 12.59 18.70
C SER A 362 -22.02 11.18 18.34
N PRO A 363 -21.40 10.45 19.27
CA PRO A 363 -20.96 9.07 19.02
C PRO A 363 -22.08 8.17 18.49
N ALA A 364 -23.31 8.31 19.03
CA ALA A 364 -24.49 7.57 18.57
C ALA A 364 -24.83 7.86 17.12
N ARG A 365 -24.94 9.15 16.75
CA ARG A 365 -25.23 9.57 15.37
C ARG A 365 -24.12 9.15 14.40
N LEU A 366 -22.86 9.21 14.86
CA LEU A 366 -21.74 8.77 14.05
C LEU A 366 -21.84 7.28 13.75
N LEU A 367 -22.10 6.43 14.77
CA LEU A 367 -22.21 4.98 14.58
C LEU A 367 -23.38 4.64 13.63
N GLU A 368 -24.51 5.33 13.75
CA GLU A 368 -25.65 5.15 12.82
C GLU A 368 -25.26 5.49 11.38
N ALA A 369 -24.60 6.62 11.16
CA ALA A 369 -24.15 7.04 9.84
C ALA A 369 -23.13 6.04 9.23
N VAL A 370 -22.20 5.54 10.04
CA VAL A 370 -21.22 4.54 9.64
C VAL A 370 -21.89 3.21 9.27
N ARG A 371 -22.79 2.72 10.11
CA ARG A 371 -23.57 1.51 9.83
C ARG A 371 -24.40 1.66 8.56
N GLY A 372 -25.11 2.79 8.41
CA GLY A 372 -25.88 3.10 7.21
C GLY A 372 -25.05 3.03 5.95
N TYR A 373 -23.88 3.70 5.95
CA TYR A 373 -22.97 3.65 4.82
C TYR A 373 -22.50 2.22 4.52
N CYS A 374 -22.00 1.50 5.54
CA CYS A 374 -21.47 0.16 5.33
C CYS A 374 -22.54 -0.83 4.85
N LEU A 375 -23.77 -0.74 5.38
CA LEU A 375 -24.87 -1.59 4.95
C LEU A 375 -25.31 -1.27 3.51
N THR A 376 -25.34 0.00 3.12
CA THR A 376 -25.64 0.41 1.72
C THR A 376 -24.62 -0.19 0.75
N GLU A 377 -23.32 -0.15 1.09
CA GLU A 377 -22.27 -0.73 0.26
C GLU A 377 -22.38 -2.28 0.17
N LEU A 378 -22.70 -2.94 1.30
CA LEU A 378 -22.92 -4.39 1.35
C LEU A 378 -24.13 -4.81 0.53
N ASP A 379 -25.25 -4.12 0.69
CA ASP A 379 -26.51 -4.41 -0.03
C ASP A 379 -26.30 -4.23 -1.55
N ALA A 380 -25.52 -3.22 -1.97
CA ALA A 380 -25.17 -3.02 -3.38
C ALA A 380 -24.36 -4.19 -3.95
N VAL A 381 -23.35 -4.70 -3.19
CA VAL A 381 -22.56 -5.87 -3.62
C VAL A 381 -23.41 -7.13 -3.66
N LEU A 382 -24.26 -7.36 -2.67
CA LEU A 382 -25.15 -8.52 -2.60
C LEU A 382 -26.20 -8.51 -3.71
N ALA A 383 -26.71 -7.33 -4.11
CA ALA A 383 -27.64 -7.19 -5.23
C ALA A 383 -26.97 -7.47 -6.58
N ALA A 384 -25.74 -6.95 -6.82
CA ALA A 384 -25.01 -7.20 -8.05
C ALA A 384 -24.73 -8.69 -8.28
N SER A 385 -24.41 -9.43 -7.22
CA SER A 385 -24.16 -10.90 -7.31
C SER A 385 -25.43 -11.75 -7.58
N LEU A 386 -26.60 -11.14 -7.78
CA LEU A 386 -27.84 -11.83 -8.20
C LEU A 386 -28.04 -11.78 -9.71
N MET A 387 -27.29 -10.93 -10.43
CA MET A 387 -27.42 -10.69 -11.85
C MET A 387 -26.36 -11.46 -12.68
N ASP A 388 -25.32 -11.97 -12.01
CA ASP A 388 -24.29 -12.86 -12.57
C ASP A 388 -24.64 -14.34 -12.33
#